data_5a7c28421c881193184e100212ce57ed
#
_entry.id   5a7c28421c881193184e100212ce57ed
#
_cell.length_a   1.000
_cell.length_b   1.000
_cell.length_c   1.000
_cell.angle_alpha   90.00
_cell.angle_beta   90.00
_cell.angle_gamma   90.00
#
_symmetry.space_group_name_H-M   'P 1'
#
loop_
_entity.id
_entity.type
_entity.pdbx_description
1 polymer ?
#
loop_
_entity_poly.entity_id
_entity_poly.type
_entity_poly.pdbx_seq_one_letter_code
_entity_poly.pdbx_strand_id
1 'polypeptide(L)'
;DQFLVEVKEEFAQSFEVKDKYLSGWLKHHNETKGKWIRARLALATGGLLGLSYQTVTKWAIVCELIHSASLLHDDICDQDTMRRGKTAVWKEFGVPAAICSGDYLIAESFRKLTEIEQGWHQNILLKLLSNSVKAIVFGQSLDVSYEHLTINKGQYRDIAIEKTSPLISMPMMGMFRCKELSDLECDALEEISKEFGYAYQCLNDMENLYGKEQEAYTDLTKGHPNIIVINVLNEQSEDINSQIKKHPSKLIKLIEKKHYLNWITEIRNTLNEAEKIMHRLPIIIRPILESLKNEMLMRIKII
;
A
#
# COMPACT_ATOMS: atom_id res chain seq x y z
N ASP A 1 -20.11 9.45 -5.62
CA ASP A 1 -19.11 10.42 -5.09
C ASP A 1 -19.51 11.05 -3.77
N GLN A 2 -20.83 11.21 -3.46
CA GLN A 2 -21.29 11.78 -2.19
C GLN A 2 -20.78 10.98 -0.97
N PHE A 3 -20.86 9.67 -0.98
CA PHE A 3 -20.38 8.81 0.11
C PHE A 3 -18.88 8.98 0.40
N LEU A 4 -18.08 9.18 -0.65
CA LEU A 4 -16.64 9.45 -0.47
C LEU A 4 -16.38 10.80 0.17
N VAL A 5 -17.24 11.81 -0.07
CA VAL A 5 -17.14 13.12 0.60
C VAL A 5 -17.39 12.95 2.10
N GLU A 6 -18.44 12.27 2.48
CA GLU A 6 -18.78 12.00 3.89
C GLU A 6 -17.70 11.21 4.60
N VAL A 7 -17.12 10.17 3.92
CA VAL A 7 -15.96 9.43 4.45
C VAL A 7 -14.77 10.35 4.70
N LYS A 8 -14.48 11.27 3.79
CA LYS A 8 -13.37 12.23 3.95
C LYS A 8 -13.58 13.21 5.10
N GLU A 9 -14.80 13.70 5.25
CA GLU A 9 -15.17 14.61 6.35
C GLU A 9 -15.03 13.89 7.70
N GLU A 10 -15.59 12.69 7.83
CA GLU A 10 -15.49 11.92 9.07
C GLU A 10 -14.06 11.42 9.34
N PHE A 11 -13.31 11.05 8.32
CA PHE A 11 -11.90 10.74 8.45
C PHE A 11 -11.11 11.93 9.01
N ALA A 12 -11.38 13.15 8.51
CA ALA A 12 -10.71 14.35 8.99
C ALA A 12 -11.00 14.63 10.47
N GLN A 13 -12.19 14.28 10.97
CA GLN A 13 -12.54 14.40 12.40
C GLN A 13 -11.66 13.52 13.29
N SER A 14 -11.12 12.40 12.79
CA SER A 14 -10.20 11.54 13.52
C SER A 14 -8.88 12.24 13.90
N PHE A 15 -8.57 13.38 13.28
CA PHE A 15 -7.38 14.20 13.57
C PHE A 15 -7.65 15.36 14.54
N GLU A 16 -8.88 15.51 14.99
CA GLU A 16 -9.27 16.54 15.96
C GLU A 16 -9.08 16.00 17.38
N VAL A 17 -7.85 16.12 17.88
CA VAL A 17 -7.44 15.63 19.19
C VAL A 17 -7.31 16.82 20.15
N LYS A 18 -7.60 16.58 21.44
CA LYS A 18 -7.48 17.63 22.50
C LYS A 18 -6.04 18.12 22.66
N ASP A 19 -5.07 17.22 22.52
CA ASP A 19 -3.66 17.59 22.56
C ASP A 19 -3.25 18.35 21.31
N LYS A 20 -2.76 19.57 21.48
CA LYS A 20 -2.41 20.47 20.38
C LYS A 20 -1.22 19.99 19.53
N TYR A 21 -0.27 19.24 20.14
CA TYR A 21 0.91 18.77 19.44
C TYR A 21 0.52 17.59 18.53
N LEU A 22 -0.12 16.57 19.09
CA LEU A 22 -0.60 15.43 18.33
C LEU A 22 -1.57 15.86 17.21
N SER A 23 -2.52 16.75 17.53
CA SER A 23 -3.43 17.31 16.51
C SER A 23 -2.69 18.03 15.39
N GLY A 24 -1.63 18.79 15.71
CA GLY A 24 -0.78 19.47 14.73
C GLY A 24 -0.06 18.50 13.82
N TRP A 25 0.53 17.44 14.36
CA TRP A 25 1.24 16.41 13.58
C TRP A 25 0.31 15.64 12.66
N LEU A 26 -0.85 15.23 13.16
CA LEU A 26 -1.87 14.51 12.39
C LEU A 26 -2.44 15.38 11.26
N LYS A 27 -2.74 16.66 11.53
CA LYS A 27 -3.23 17.61 10.51
C LYS A 27 -2.18 17.84 9.43
N HIS A 28 -0.89 18.00 9.80
CA HIS A 28 0.21 18.11 8.84
C HIS A 28 0.24 16.91 7.88
N HIS A 29 0.12 15.67 8.39
CA HIS A 29 0.05 14.46 7.57
C HIS A 29 -1.17 14.48 6.65
N ASN A 30 -2.35 14.87 7.15
CA ASN A 30 -3.61 14.85 6.41
C ASN A 30 -3.71 15.94 5.32
N GLU A 31 -2.90 16.99 5.37
CA GLU A 31 -2.86 18.00 4.30
C GLU A 31 -2.34 17.43 2.97
N THR A 32 -1.71 16.26 2.99
CA THR A 32 -1.27 15.57 1.77
C THR A 32 -2.46 14.90 1.08
N LYS A 33 -2.71 15.28 -0.19
CA LYS A 33 -3.84 14.72 -0.95
C LYS A 33 -3.58 13.27 -1.36
N GLY A 34 -4.36 12.33 -0.82
CA GLY A 34 -4.37 10.92 -1.22
C GLY A 34 -5.39 10.62 -2.33
N LYS A 35 -5.21 9.48 -3.01
CA LYS A 35 -6.16 8.98 -4.04
C LYS A 35 -7.39 8.28 -3.46
N TRP A 36 -7.40 7.99 -2.15
CA TRP A 36 -8.51 7.34 -1.43
C TRP A 36 -8.89 5.98 -2.02
N ILE A 37 -7.90 5.22 -2.48
CA ILE A 37 -8.12 3.95 -3.19
C ILE A 37 -8.80 2.95 -2.27
N ARG A 38 -8.38 2.85 -1.02
CA ARG A 38 -8.89 1.87 -0.05
C ARG A 38 -10.33 2.16 0.34
N ALA A 39 -10.64 3.44 0.58
CA ALA A 39 -12.02 3.86 0.82
C ALA A 39 -12.91 3.58 -0.39
N ARG A 40 -12.44 3.89 -1.60
CA ARG A 40 -13.17 3.61 -2.85
C ARG A 40 -13.44 2.13 -3.04
N LEU A 41 -12.45 1.26 -2.76
CA LEU A 41 -12.61 -0.20 -2.83
C LEU A 41 -13.64 -0.69 -1.83
N ALA A 42 -13.59 -0.24 -0.57
CA ALA A 42 -14.55 -0.61 0.46
C ALA A 42 -15.97 -0.13 0.10
N LEU A 43 -16.12 1.15 -0.27
CA LEU A 43 -17.41 1.74 -0.65
C LEU A 43 -18.04 1.05 -1.85
N ALA A 44 -17.27 0.82 -2.92
CA ALA A 44 -17.76 0.17 -4.12
C ALA A 44 -18.17 -1.29 -3.84
N THR A 45 -17.33 -2.04 -3.13
CA THR A 45 -17.60 -3.45 -2.80
C THR A 45 -18.79 -3.57 -1.88
N GLY A 46 -18.83 -2.83 -0.78
CA GLY A 46 -19.92 -2.88 0.18
C GLY A 46 -21.25 -2.42 -0.41
N GLY A 47 -21.24 -1.38 -1.23
CA GLY A 47 -22.42 -0.89 -1.93
C GLY A 47 -23.01 -1.91 -2.90
N LEU A 48 -22.16 -2.55 -3.74
CA LEU A 48 -22.60 -3.59 -4.67
C LEU A 48 -23.11 -4.85 -3.96
N LEU A 49 -22.55 -5.19 -2.81
CA LEU A 49 -23.00 -6.32 -1.98
C LEU A 49 -24.25 -6.00 -1.15
N GLY A 50 -24.74 -4.77 -1.17
CA GLY A 50 -25.94 -4.35 -0.45
C GLY A 50 -25.77 -4.35 1.08
N LEU A 51 -24.55 -4.05 1.57
CA LEU A 51 -24.30 -3.88 3.00
C LEU A 51 -24.79 -2.52 3.49
N SER A 52 -25.04 -2.40 4.82
CA SER A 52 -25.53 -1.14 5.38
C SER A 52 -24.53 -0.01 5.16
N TYR A 53 -25.04 1.16 4.88
CA TYR A 53 -24.24 2.38 4.68
C TYR A 53 -23.26 2.62 5.83
N GLN A 54 -23.73 2.48 7.07
CA GLN A 54 -22.92 2.69 8.26
C GLN A 54 -21.72 1.71 8.31
N THR A 55 -21.95 0.40 8.11
CA THR A 55 -20.89 -0.61 8.10
C THR A 55 -19.83 -0.27 7.04
N VAL A 56 -20.27 0.04 5.82
CA VAL A 56 -19.38 0.31 4.68
C VAL A 56 -18.56 1.57 4.89
N THR A 57 -19.19 2.64 5.37
CA THR A 57 -18.54 3.94 5.61
C THR A 57 -17.50 3.85 6.71
N LYS A 58 -17.86 3.24 7.86
CA LYS A 58 -16.92 3.05 8.98
C LYS A 58 -15.74 2.19 8.57
N TRP A 59 -15.98 1.12 7.82
CA TRP A 59 -14.89 0.29 7.32
C TRP A 59 -13.98 1.03 6.32
N ALA A 60 -14.53 1.83 5.44
CA ALA A 60 -13.76 2.65 4.51
C ALA A 60 -12.83 3.62 5.26
N ILE A 61 -13.32 4.26 6.33
CA ILE A 61 -12.51 5.12 7.19
C ILE A 61 -11.39 4.34 7.87
N VAL A 62 -11.70 3.18 8.46
CA VAL A 62 -10.72 2.29 9.10
C VAL A 62 -9.60 1.93 8.14
N CYS A 63 -9.92 1.58 6.90
CA CYS A 63 -8.93 1.23 5.89
C CYS A 63 -7.96 2.39 5.56
N GLU A 64 -8.46 3.62 5.50
CA GLU A 64 -7.63 4.80 5.26
C GLU A 64 -6.82 5.20 6.51
N LEU A 65 -7.36 5.01 7.73
CA LEU A 65 -6.62 5.24 8.98
C LEU A 65 -5.40 4.31 9.07
N ILE A 66 -5.59 3.02 8.82
CA ILE A 66 -4.49 2.04 8.80
C ILE A 66 -3.47 2.38 7.72
N HIS A 67 -3.91 2.77 6.52
CA HIS A 67 -2.99 3.21 5.48
C HIS A 67 -2.22 4.47 5.89
N SER A 68 -2.87 5.45 6.50
CA SER A 68 -2.20 6.65 6.99
C SER A 68 -1.18 6.35 8.09
N ALA A 69 -1.51 5.42 9.00
CA ALA A 69 -0.57 4.95 10.01
C ALA A 69 0.64 4.25 9.38
N SER A 70 0.42 3.36 8.39
CA SER A 70 1.52 2.68 7.70
C SER A 70 2.46 3.69 7.01
N LEU A 71 1.94 4.73 6.37
CA LEU A 71 2.77 5.76 5.73
C LEU A 71 3.63 6.54 6.74
N LEU A 72 3.09 6.85 7.92
CA LEU A 72 3.86 7.54 8.97
C LEU A 72 5.03 6.69 9.48
N HIS A 73 4.83 5.38 9.63
CA HIS A 73 5.87 4.46 10.04
C HIS A 73 6.85 4.15 8.91
N ASP A 74 6.36 3.96 7.68
CA ASP A 74 7.18 3.78 6.47
C ASP A 74 8.15 4.94 6.28
N ASP A 75 7.67 6.20 6.37
CA ASP A 75 8.52 7.39 6.21
C ASP A 75 9.73 7.38 7.17
N ILE A 76 9.57 6.83 8.40
CA ILE A 76 10.68 6.67 9.35
C ILE A 76 11.61 5.56 8.89
N CYS A 77 11.07 4.38 8.57
CA CYS A 77 11.84 3.20 8.19
C CYS A 77 12.65 3.46 6.92
N ASP A 78 12.01 4.09 5.93
CA ASP A 78 12.59 4.36 4.63
C ASP A 78 13.39 5.69 4.61
N GLN A 79 13.39 6.43 5.73
CA GLN A 79 13.99 7.77 5.85
C GLN A 79 13.51 8.73 4.77
N ASP A 80 12.25 8.62 4.35
CA ASP A 80 11.64 9.48 3.36
C ASP A 80 11.38 10.86 3.93
N THR A 81 12.07 11.87 3.39
CA THR A 81 11.97 13.24 3.91
C THR A 81 10.76 13.99 3.40
N MET A 82 10.17 13.50 2.33
CA MET A 82 8.99 14.09 1.69
C MET A 82 7.89 13.05 1.53
N ARG A 83 6.64 13.48 1.67
CA ARG A 83 5.45 12.66 1.40
C ARG A 83 4.42 13.46 0.61
N ARG A 84 4.19 13.05 -0.65
CA ARG A 84 3.22 13.71 -1.55
C ARG A 84 3.45 15.23 -1.68
N GLY A 85 4.71 15.62 -1.85
CA GLY A 85 5.10 17.02 -2.05
C GLY A 85 5.17 17.85 -0.77
N LYS A 86 5.08 17.23 0.42
CA LYS A 86 5.20 17.89 1.72
C LYS A 86 6.25 17.20 2.58
N THR A 87 6.90 17.92 3.48
CA THR A 87 7.85 17.35 4.44
C THR A 87 7.17 16.25 5.27
N ALA A 88 7.80 15.08 5.40
CA ALA A 88 7.30 13.99 6.21
C ALA A 88 7.26 14.37 7.70
N VAL A 89 6.28 13.83 8.45
CA VAL A 89 6.07 14.18 9.87
C VAL A 89 7.33 13.95 10.72
N TRP A 90 8.03 12.82 10.51
CA TRP A 90 9.26 12.53 11.25
C TRP A 90 10.37 13.53 10.97
N LYS A 91 10.42 14.06 9.76
CA LYS A 91 11.44 15.05 9.36
C LYS A 91 11.14 16.44 9.91
N GLU A 92 9.85 16.82 9.94
CA GLU A 92 9.39 18.12 10.42
C GLU A 92 9.35 18.21 11.95
N PHE A 93 8.83 17.16 12.61
CA PHE A 93 8.54 17.17 14.05
C PHE A 93 9.32 16.14 14.85
N GLY A 94 10.17 15.35 14.20
CA GLY A 94 10.97 14.29 14.82
C GLY A 94 10.30 12.91 14.80
N VAL A 95 11.14 11.87 14.94
CA VAL A 95 10.73 10.46 14.96
C VAL A 95 9.64 10.17 16.00
N PRO A 96 9.73 10.67 17.26
CA PRO A 96 8.68 10.42 18.25
C PRO A 96 7.30 10.93 17.84
N ALA A 97 7.23 12.06 17.12
CA ALA A 97 5.97 12.61 16.62
C ALA A 97 5.31 11.69 15.59
N ALA A 98 6.08 11.13 14.67
CA ALA A 98 5.56 10.21 13.66
C ALA A 98 5.14 8.87 14.27
N ILE A 99 5.90 8.31 15.23
CA ILE A 99 5.51 7.09 15.95
C ILE A 99 4.20 7.30 16.69
N CYS A 100 4.09 8.34 17.54
CA CYS A 100 2.86 8.62 18.28
C CYS A 100 1.66 8.86 17.36
N SER A 101 1.87 9.52 16.22
CA SER A 101 0.81 9.77 15.25
C SER A 101 0.33 8.45 14.60
N GLY A 102 1.24 7.57 14.20
CA GLY A 102 0.91 6.27 13.62
C GLY A 102 0.16 5.37 14.61
N ASP A 103 0.68 5.25 15.83
CA ASP A 103 0.04 4.44 16.89
C ASP A 103 -1.35 4.98 17.25
N TYR A 104 -1.51 6.31 17.30
CA TYR A 104 -2.82 6.93 17.50
C TYR A 104 -3.81 6.53 16.41
N LEU A 105 -3.42 6.58 15.13
CA LEU A 105 -4.30 6.22 14.02
C LEU A 105 -4.65 4.73 14.04
N ILE A 106 -3.74 3.84 14.45
CA ILE A 106 -4.05 2.43 14.67
C ILE A 106 -5.11 2.30 15.76
N ALA A 107 -4.92 2.93 16.92
CA ALA A 107 -5.90 2.89 18.02
C ALA A 107 -7.26 3.45 17.60
N GLU A 108 -7.27 4.57 16.86
CA GLU A 108 -8.48 5.22 16.35
C GLU A 108 -9.23 4.32 15.36
N SER A 109 -8.51 3.50 14.56
CA SER A 109 -9.14 2.54 13.67
C SER A 109 -9.95 1.49 14.42
N PHE A 110 -9.44 0.98 15.55
CA PHE A 110 -10.19 0.08 16.44
C PHE A 110 -11.40 0.78 17.07
N ARG A 111 -11.24 2.04 17.53
CA ARG A 111 -12.33 2.83 18.07
C ARG A 111 -13.44 3.05 17.04
N LYS A 112 -13.10 3.35 15.79
CA LYS A 112 -14.09 3.51 14.71
C LYS A 112 -14.94 2.27 14.47
N LEU A 113 -14.39 1.07 14.63
CA LEU A 113 -15.19 -0.17 14.55
C LEU A 113 -16.24 -0.29 15.65
N THR A 114 -16.02 0.30 16.83
CA THR A 114 -17.02 0.25 17.91
C THR A 114 -18.28 1.06 17.58
N GLU A 115 -18.25 1.90 16.56
CA GLU A 115 -19.39 2.69 16.10
C GLU A 115 -20.33 1.91 15.16
N ILE A 116 -19.95 0.67 14.75
CA ILE A 116 -20.80 -0.20 13.91
C ILE A 116 -21.87 -0.84 14.77
N GLU A 117 -23.15 -0.59 14.48
CA GLU A 117 -24.29 -1.06 15.25
C GLU A 117 -24.53 -2.58 15.14
N GLN A 118 -24.22 -3.16 13.99
CA GLN A 118 -24.37 -4.59 13.77
C GLN A 118 -23.22 -5.36 14.42
N GLY A 119 -23.44 -5.84 15.65
CA GLY A 119 -22.39 -6.44 16.48
C GLY A 119 -21.64 -7.61 15.84
N TRP A 120 -22.27 -8.41 14.98
CA TRP A 120 -21.58 -9.49 14.30
C TRP A 120 -20.66 -8.95 13.16
N HIS A 121 -21.04 -7.92 12.41
CA HIS A 121 -20.16 -7.20 11.48
C HIS A 121 -18.97 -6.60 12.23
N GLN A 122 -19.23 -5.94 13.36
CA GLN A 122 -18.20 -5.37 14.21
C GLN A 122 -17.15 -6.43 14.60
N ASN A 123 -17.57 -7.61 15.08
CA ASN A 123 -16.68 -8.69 15.48
C ASN A 123 -15.84 -9.23 14.32
N ILE A 124 -16.44 -9.41 13.13
CA ILE A 124 -15.75 -9.86 11.93
C ILE A 124 -14.70 -8.85 11.51
N LEU A 125 -15.08 -7.58 11.42
CA LEU A 125 -14.18 -6.51 10.99
C LEU A 125 -13.06 -6.25 12.00
N LEU A 126 -13.33 -6.39 13.30
CA LEU A 126 -12.30 -6.29 14.33
C LEU A 126 -11.23 -7.40 14.19
N LYS A 127 -11.68 -8.63 13.98
CA LYS A 127 -10.77 -9.77 13.75
C LYS A 127 -9.95 -9.57 12.46
N LEU A 128 -10.60 -9.13 11.38
CA LEU A 128 -9.94 -8.85 10.12
C LEU A 128 -8.93 -7.71 10.26
N LEU A 129 -9.31 -6.61 10.91
CA LEU A 129 -8.41 -5.48 11.16
C LEU A 129 -7.15 -5.92 11.91
N SER A 130 -7.32 -6.66 13.01
CA SER A 130 -6.20 -7.17 13.80
C SER A 130 -5.25 -8.03 12.95
N ASN A 131 -5.79 -8.94 12.13
CA ASN A 131 -4.98 -9.77 11.24
C ASN A 131 -4.28 -8.95 10.15
N SER A 132 -4.98 -7.98 9.57
CA SER A 132 -4.41 -7.10 8.54
C SER A 132 -3.28 -6.23 9.09
N VAL A 133 -3.43 -5.65 10.28
CA VAL A 133 -2.37 -4.88 10.93
C VAL A 133 -1.14 -5.76 11.17
N LYS A 134 -1.34 -6.99 11.68
CA LYS A 134 -0.23 -7.95 11.86
C LYS A 134 0.47 -8.27 10.54
N ALA A 135 -0.28 -8.50 9.45
CA ALA A 135 0.28 -8.79 8.14
C ALA A 135 1.08 -7.60 7.59
N ILE A 136 0.54 -6.38 7.71
CA ILE A 136 1.24 -5.14 7.29
C ILE A 136 2.55 -4.96 8.04
N VAL A 137 2.53 -5.13 9.38
CA VAL A 137 3.73 -5.03 10.22
C VAL A 137 4.74 -6.11 9.86
N PHE A 138 4.29 -7.35 9.59
CA PHE A 138 5.16 -8.44 9.16
C PHE A 138 5.82 -8.12 7.81
N GLY A 139 5.03 -7.66 6.81
CA GLY A 139 5.57 -7.25 5.50
C GLY A 139 6.60 -6.13 5.63
N GLN A 140 6.35 -5.12 6.47
CA GLN A 140 7.31 -4.05 6.74
C GLN A 140 8.57 -4.57 7.44
N SER A 141 8.44 -5.52 8.37
CA SER A 141 9.61 -6.10 9.04
C SER A 141 10.52 -6.87 8.08
N LEU A 142 9.95 -7.54 7.07
CA LEU A 142 10.72 -8.16 6.00
C LEU A 142 11.44 -7.11 5.15
N ASP A 143 10.74 -6.05 4.77
CA ASP A 143 11.28 -4.97 3.93
C ASP A 143 12.51 -4.30 4.57
N VAL A 144 12.42 -3.96 5.86
CA VAL A 144 13.55 -3.34 6.59
C VAL A 144 14.68 -4.32 6.96
N SER A 145 14.43 -5.63 6.88
CA SER A 145 15.42 -6.65 7.24
C SER A 145 16.34 -7.02 6.08
N TYR A 146 16.01 -6.63 4.86
CA TYR A 146 16.75 -7.02 3.66
C TYR A 146 17.27 -5.80 2.89
N GLU A 147 18.47 -5.94 2.35
CA GLU A 147 19.09 -4.98 1.42
C GLU A 147 19.02 -5.52 -0.01
N HIS A 148 18.78 -4.65 -1.00
CA HIS A 148 18.67 -5.03 -2.42
C HIS A 148 19.90 -5.81 -2.96
N LEU A 149 21.07 -5.66 -2.34
CA LEU A 149 22.30 -6.35 -2.73
C LEU A 149 22.37 -7.80 -2.22
N THR A 150 21.42 -8.23 -1.39
CA THR A 150 21.45 -9.54 -0.72
C THR A 150 20.30 -10.46 -1.08
N ILE A 151 19.27 -9.96 -1.76
CA ILE A 151 18.06 -10.72 -2.09
C ILE A 151 17.95 -11.02 -3.59
N ASN A 152 17.29 -12.14 -3.91
CA ASN A 152 16.94 -12.49 -5.28
C ASN A 152 15.51 -12.03 -5.65
N LYS A 153 15.14 -12.20 -6.93
CA LYS A 153 13.81 -11.80 -7.44
C LYS A 153 12.65 -12.48 -6.69
N GLY A 154 12.80 -13.76 -6.30
CA GLY A 154 11.76 -14.49 -5.57
C GLY A 154 11.53 -13.88 -4.19
N GLN A 155 12.59 -13.67 -3.43
CA GLN A 155 12.53 -13.04 -2.11
C GLN A 155 11.94 -11.61 -2.20
N TYR A 156 12.33 -10.83 -3.20
CA TYR A 156 11.72 -9.52 -3.44
C TYR A 156 10.20 -9.63 -3.67
N ARG A 157 9.78 -10.61 -4.51
CA ARG A 157 8.35 -10.82 -4.77
C ARG A 157 7.59 -11.11 -3.49
N ASP A 158 8.13 -11.98 -2.62
CA ASP A 158 7.51 -12.32 -1.35
C ASP A 158 7.40 -11.07 -0.44
N ILE A 159 8.46 -10.28 -0.31
CA ILE A 159 8.45 -9.01 0.45
C ILE A 159 7.40 -8.05 -0.11
N ALA A 160 7.39 -7.82 -1.42
CA ALA A 160 6.46 -6.91 -2.08
C ALA A 160 5.00 -7.32 -1.87
N ILE A 161 4.71 -8.63 -1.93
CA ILE A 161 3.39 -9.19 -1.67
C ILE A 161 3.01 -8.95 -0.21
N GLU A 162 3.84 -9.36 0.75
CA GLU A 162 3.53 -9.24 2.18
C GLU A 162 3.37 -7.78 2.65
N LYS A 163 4.17 -6.86 2.10
CA LYS A 163 4.07 -5.42 2.41
C LYS A 163 2.79 -4.79 1.84
N THR A 164 2.40 -5.15 0.61
CA THR A 164 1.43 -4.35 -0.16
C THR A 164 0.06 -5.00 -0.28
N SER A 165 -0.01 -6.34 -0.44
CA SER A 165 -1.29 -7.02 -0.69
C SER A 165 -2.32 -6.87 0.43
N PRO A 166 -1.95 -6.84 1.75
CA PRO A 166 -2.94 -6.65 2.81
C PRO A 166 -3.68 -5.31 2.70
N LEU A 167 -3.00 -4.26 2.25
CA LEU A 167 -3.60 -2.94 2.05
C LEU A 167 -4.53 -2.85 0.83
N ILE A 168 -4.47 -3.82 -0.08
CA ILE A 168 -5.36 -3.94 -1.25
C ILE A 168 -6.53 -4.87 -0.93
N SER A 169 -6.26 -6.01 -0.28
CA SER A 169 -7.28 -7.01 0.04
C SER A 169 -8.22 -6.57 1.16
N MET A 170 -7.70 -5.98 2.24
CA MET A 170 -8.45 -5.64 3.44
C MET A 170 -9.75 -4.87 3.18
N PRO A 171 -9.78 -3.80 2.33
CA PRO A 171 -11.00 -3.04 2.08
C PRO A 171 -12.15 -3.89 1.53
N MET A 172 -11.86 -4.76 0.57
CA MET A 172 -12.85 -5.62 -0.08
C MET A 172 -13.16 -6.86 0.77
N MET A 173 -12.14 -7.45 1.40
CA MET A 173 -12.29 -8.63 2.26
C MET A 173 -13.23 -8.37 3.43
N GLY A 174 -13.18 -7.18 4.04
CA GLY A 174 -14.12 -6.80 5.09
C GLY A 174 -15.57 -6.89 4.61
N MET A 175 -15.82 -6.41 3.40
CA MET A 175 -17.16 -6.45 2.82
C MET A 175 -17.57 -7.87 2.42
N PHE A 176 -16.64 -8.68 1.91
CA PHE A 176 -16.86 -10.10 1.59
C PHE A 176 -17.26 -10.89 2.83
N ARG A 177 -16.52 -10.73 3.92
CA ARG A 177 -16.78 -11.42 5.18
C ARG A 177 -18.09 -10.97 5.84
N CYS A 178 -18.42 -9.67 5.79
CA CYS A 178 -19.70 -9.15 6.25
C CYS A 178 -20.88 -9.65 5.40
N LYS A 179 -20.67 -9.97 4.13
CA LYS A 179 -21.69 -10.56 3.24
C LYS A 179 -21.70 -12.08 3.27
N GLU A 180 -20.82 -12.70 4.03
CA GLU A 180 -20.67 -14.17 4.12
C GLU A 180 -20.43 -14.83 2.76
N LEU A 181 -19.59 -14.18 1.92
CA LEU A 181 -19.13 -14.82 0.68
C LEU A 181 -18.32 -16.09 1.01
N SER A 182 -18.33 -17.03 0.08
CA SER A 182 -17.65 -18.33 0.26
C SER A 182 -16.13 -18.17 0.43
N ASP A 183 -15.51 -19.15 1.07
CA ASP A 183 -14.05 -19.17 1.22
C ASP A 183 -13.36 -19.20 -0.15
N LEU A 184 -13.94 -19.86 -1.18
CA LEU A 184 -13.40 -19.85 -2.54
C LEU A 184 -13.36 -18.44 -3.16
N GLU A 185 -14.36 -17.60 -2.91
CA GLU A 185 -14.39 -16.21 -3.37
C GLU A 185 -13.40 -15.35 -2.58
N CYS A 186 -13.28 -15.58 -1.28
CA CYS A 186 -12.30 -14.90 -0.43
C CYS A 186 -10.86 -15.28 -0.84
N ASP A 187 -10.57 -16.55 -1.06
CA ASP A 187 -9.27 -17.03 -1.52
C ASP A 187 -8.91 -16.43 -2.89
N ALA A 188 -9.89 -16.35 -3.81
CA ALA A 188 -9.68 -15.71 -5.10
C ALA A 188 -9.32 -14.22 -4.96
N LEU A 189 -9.98 -13.50 -4.05
CA LEU A 189 -9.65 -12.10 -3.76
C LEU A 189 -8.23 -11.97 -3.19
N GLU A 190 -7.81 -12.87 -2.30
CA GLU A 190 -6.45 -12.87 -1.76
C GLU A 190 -5.41 -13.14 -2.84
N GLU A 191 -5.63 -14.15 -3.71
CA GLU A 191 -4.75 -14.45 -4.84
C GLU A 191 -4.60 -13.24 -5.77
N ILE A 192 -5.71 -12.60 -6.16
CA ILE A 192 -5.70 -11.40 -7.00
C ILE A 192 -4.96 -10.24 -6.30
N SER A 193 -5.18 -10.08 -4.99
CA SER A 193 -4.55 -9.00 -4.22
C SER A 193 -3.04 -9.17 -4.11
N LYS A 194 -2.52 -10.41 -4.09
CA LYS A 194 -1.09 -10.70 -4.13
C LYS A 194 -0.47 -10.24 -5.46
N GLU A 195 -1.11 -10.58 -6.58
CA GLU A 195 -0.64 -10.13 -7.89
C GLU A 195 -0.71 -8.59 -8.03
N PHE A 196 -1.79 -7.98 -7.56
CA PHE A 196 -1.91 -6.53 -7.56
C PHE A 196 -0.89 -5.85 -6.63
N GLY A 197 -0.64 -6.44 -5.46
CA GLY A 197 0.37 -5.95 -4.51
C GLY A 197 1.77 -5.94 -5.12
N TYR A 198 2.16 -7.06 -5.74
CA TYR A 198 3.43 -7.17 -6.46
C TYR A 198 3.54 -6.16 -7.60
N ALA A 199 2.52 -6.09 -8.48
CA ALA A 199 2.50 -5.14 -9.59
C ALA A 199 2.57 -3.68 -9.11
N TYR A 200 1.87 -3.36 -8.01
CA TYR A 200 1.88 -2.03 -7.41
C TYR A 200 3.25 -1.64 -6.88
N GLN A 201 3.93 -2.56 -6.18
CA GLN A 201 5.29 -2.33 -5.69
C GLN A 201 6.28 -2.14 -6.84
N CYS A 202 6.22 -2.99 -7.88
CA CYS A 202 7.04 -2.81 -9.08
C CYS A 202 6.82 -1.44 -9.75
N LEU A 203 5.58 -0.92 -9.75
CA LEU A 203 5.28 0.42 -10.25
C LEU A 203 5.92 1.52 -9.39
N ASN A 204 5.88 1.39 -8.07
CA ASN A 204 6.54 2.32 -7.16
C ASN A 204 8.04 2.34 -7.40
N ASP A 205 8.68 1.18 -7.53
CA ASP A 205 10.11 1.05 -7.83
C ASP A 205 10.49 1.70 -9.16
N MET A 206 9.65 1.55 -10.19
CA MET A 206 9.85 2.22 -11.47
C MET A 206 9.71 3.74 -11.35
N GLU A 207 8.70 4.23 -10.63
CA GLU A 207 8.51 5.67 -10.39
C GLU A 207 9.69 6.26 -9.63
N ASN A 208 10.28 5.53 -8.67
CA ASN A 208 11.47 5.94 -7.95
C ASN A 208 12.70 6.11 -8.86
N LEU A 209 12.87 5.25 -9.86
CA LEU A 209 14.04 5.27 -10.75
C LEU A 209 13.84 6.15 -12.00
N TYR A 210 12.64 6.22 -12.56
CA TYR A 210 12.37 6.88 -13.84
C TYR A 210 11.41 8.07 -13.71
N GLY A 211 10.84 8.29 -12.52
CA GLY A 211 9.91 9.38 -12.26
C GLY A 211 10.56 10.76 -12.37
N LYS A 212 9.72 11.78 -12.55
CA LYS A 212 10.15 13.19 -12.71
C LYS A 212 10.45 13.91 -11.39
N GLU A 213 10.23 13.26 -10.26
CA GLU A 213 10.42 13.88 -8.95
C GLU A 213 11.90 13.98 -8.58
N GLN A 214 12.25 15.01 -7.81
CA GLN A 214 13.64 15.32 -7.40
C GLN A 214 14.30 14.24 -6.53
N GLU A 215 13.55 13.20 -6.16
CA GLU A 215 13.97 12.08 -5.32
C GLU A 215 14.30 10.81 -6.11
N ALA A 216 14.52 10.91 -7.42
CA ALA A 216 14.98 9.78 -8.21
C ALA A 216 16.21 9.13 -7.57
N TYR A 217 16.19 7.78 -7.50
CA TYR A 217 17.26 6.95 -6.93
C TYR A 217 17.35 6.94 -5.38
N THR A 218 16.33 7.36 -4.65
CA THR A 218 16.36 7.33 -3.16
C THR A 218 16.53 5.90 -2.63
N ASP A 219 15.79 4.91 -3.17
CA ASP A 219 15.90 3.50 -2.77
C ASP A 219 17.33 2.99 -2.98
N LEU A 220 17.94 3.33 -4.12
CA LEU A 220 19.31 2.95 -4.44
C LEU A 220 20.32 3.48 -3.42
N THR A 221 20.17 4.73 -3.01
CA THR A 221 21.12 5.37 -2.09
C THR A 221 20.94 4.93 -0.64
N LYS A 222 19.71 4.53 -0.27
CA LYS A 222 19.34 4.04 1.06
C LYS A 222 19.50 2.52 1.22
N GLY A 223 19.68 1.78 0.12
CA GLY A 223 19.84 0.32 0.14
C GLY A 223 18.52 -0.44 0.25
N HIS A 224 17.38 0.20 -0.01
CA HIS A 224 16.08 -0.46 0.02
C HIS A 224 15.90 -1.41 -1.16
N PRO A 225 15.20 -2.55 -0.98
CA PRO A 225 14.92 -3.47 -2.06
C PRO A 225 14.17 -2.78 -3.20
N ASN A 226 14.77 -2.81 -4.40
CA ASN A 226 14.17 -2.30 -5.63
C ASN A 226 14.38 -3.32 -6.73
N ILE A 227 13.32 -3.77 -7.37
CA ILE A 227 13.37 -4.90 -8.29
C ILE A 227 14.19 -4.63 -9.55
N ILE A 228 14.24 -3.40 -10.02
CA ILE A 228 15.05 -3.03 -11.18
C ILE A 228 16.52 -3.13 -10.83
N VAL A 229 16.89 -2.65 -9.65
CA VAL A 229 18.24 -2.74 -9.09
C VAL A 229 18.67 -4.20 -8.95
N ILE A 230 17.83 -5.04 -8.33
CA ILE A 230 18.08 -6.48 -8.15
C ILE A 230 18.35 -7.16 -9.49
N ASN A 231 17.55 -6.86 -10.52
CA ASN A 231 17.75 -7.45 -11.85
C ASN A 231 19.06 -6.99 -12.51
N VAL A 232 19.35 -5.69 -12.43
CA VAL A 232 20.61 -5.18 -12.99
C VAL A 232 21.81 -5.85 -12.32
N LEU A 233 21.77 -6.02 -11.00
CA LEU A 233 22.84 -6.68 -10.25
C LEU A 233 22.98 -8.15 -10.61
N ASN A 234 21.88 -8.87 -10.86
CA ASN A 234 21.92 -10.28 -11.27
C ASN A 234 22.51 -10.49 -12.68
N GLU A 235 22.56 -9.44 -13.51
CA GLU A 235 23.22 -9.48 -14.83
C GLU A 235 24.73 -9.18 -14.74
N GLN A 236 25.26 -8.75 -13.59
CA GLN A 236 26.65 -8.35 -13.43
C GLN A 236 27.51 -9.44 -12.79
N SER A 237 28.84 -9.34 -12.99
CA SER A 237 29.82 -10.18 -12.30
C SER A 237 29.96 -9.77 -10.82
N GLU A 238 30.48 -10.68 -9.99
CA GLU A 238 30.74 -10.43 -8.55
C GLU A 238 31.69 -9.22 -8.33
N ASP A 239 32.66 -9.01 -9.23
CA ASP A 239 33.59 -7.88 -9.17
C ASP A 239 32.88 -6.54 -9.34
N ILE A 240 31.93 -6.47 -10.29
CA ILE A 240 31.11 -5.26 -10.50
C ILE A 240 30.19 -5.04 -9.31
N ASN A 241 29.56 -6.08 -8.80
CA ASN A 241 28.71 -6.00 -7.62
C ASN A 241 29.46 -5.52 -6.38
N SER A 242 30.72 -5.97 -6.19
CA SER A 242 31.60 -5.45 -5.13
C SER A 242 31.94 -3.96 -5.29
N GLN A 243 32.10 -3.49 -6.51
CA GLN A 243 32.31 -2.07 -6.79
C GLN A 243 31.06 -1.23 -6.56
N ILE A 244 29.88 -1.76 -6.89
CA ILE A 244 28.58 -1.10 -6.66
C ILE A 244 28.33 -0.96 -5.16
N LYS A 245 28.61 -2.00 -4.35
CA LYS A 245 28.54 -1.91 -2.88
C LYS A 245 29.33 -0.71 -2.31
N LYS A 246 30.50 -0.43 -2.88
CA LYS A 246 31.35 0.70 -2.45
C LYS A 246 30.89 2.05 -3.03
N HIS A 247 30.27 2.04 -4.20
CA HIS A 247 29.89 3.23 -4.96
C HIS A 247 28.50 3.02 -5.63
N PRO A 248 27.38 3.11 -4.90
CA PRO A 248 26.04 2.87 -5.43
C PRO A 248 25.69 3.68 -6.67
N SER A 249 26.21 4.89 -6.81
CA SER A 249 26.01 5.75 -7.99
C SER A 249 26.48 5.13 -9.31
N LYS A 250 27.37 4.13 -9.28
CA LYS A 250 27.79 3.40 -10.50
C LYS A 250 26.63 2.57 -11.09
N LEU A 251 25.70 2.12 -10.25
CA LEU A 251 24.55 1.32 -10.70
C LEU A 251 23.64 2.10 -11.65
N ILE A 252 23.51 3.41 -11.46
CA ILE A 252 22.70 4.28 -12.32
C ILE A 252 23.13 4.15 -13.80
N LYS A 253 24.44 4.01 -14.03
CA LYS A 253 24.99 3.87 -15.39
C LYS A 253 24.70 2.51 -16.03
N LEU A 254 24.35 1.52 -15.23
CA LEU A 254 24.03 0.16 -15.69
C LEU A 254 22.54 -0.01 -15.98
N ILE A 255 21.70 0.92 -15.50
CA ILE A 255 20.25 0.89 -15.75
C ILE A 255 19.98 1.34 -17.18
N GLU A 256 19.61 0.41 -18.05
CA GLU A 256 19.35 0.63 -19.45
C GLU A 256 17.86 0.62 -19.78
N LYS A 257 17.50 1.17 -20.95
CA LYS A 257 16.11 1.14 -21.44
C LYS A 257 15.50 -0.28 -21.52
N LYS A 258 16.34 -1.30 -21.77
CA LYS A 258 15.88 -2.70 -21.78
C LYS A 258 15.26 -3.12 -20.45
N HIS A 259 15.84 -2.70 -19.32
CA HIS A 259 15.35 -3.02 -17.98
C HIS A 259 13.95 -2.43 -17.75
N TYR A 260 13.73 -1.18 -18.17
CA TYR A 260 12.42 -0.54 -18.14
C TYR A 260 11.36 -1.34 -18.94
N LEU A 261 11.69 -1.73 -20.21
CA LEU A 261 10.75 -2.47 -21.07
C LEU A 261 10.43 -3.86 -20.51
N ASN A 262 11.42 -4.55 -19.95
CA ASN A 262 11.23 -5.85 -19.30
C ASN A 262 10.26 -5.75 -18.13
N TRP A 263 10.36 -4.69 -17.32
CA TRP A 263 9.48 -4.51 -16.17
C TRP A 263 8.06 -4.10 -16.54
N ILE A 264 7.88 -3.29 -17.58
CA ILE A 264 6.55 -3.05 -18.13
C ILE A 264 5.89 -4.37 -18.54
N THR A 265 6.64 -5.25 -19.17
CA THR A 265 6.13 -6.57 -19.60
C THR A 265 5.80 -7.45 -18.40
N GLU A 266 6.67 -7.48 -17.40
CA GLU A 266 6.44 -8.23 -16.14
C GLU A 266 5.17 -7.75 -15.43
N ILE A 267 5.01 -6.43 -15.22
CA ILE A 267 3.83 -5.86 -14.57
C ILE A 267 2.55 -6.21 -15.34
N ARG A 268 2.57 -6.10 -16.67
CA ARG A 268 1.44 -6.47 -17.51
C ARG A 268 1.08 -7.95 -17.38
N ASN A 269 2.09 -8.82 -17.38
CA ASN A 269 1.87 -10.26 -17.22
C ASN A 269 1.26 -10.56 -15.85
N THR A 270 1.79 -9.98 -14.79
CA THR A 270 1.27 -10.10 -13.41
C THR A 270 -0.20 -9.66 -13.33
N LEU A 271 -0.54 -8.51 -13.91
CA LEU A 271 -1.92 -8.02 -13.94
C LEU A 271 -2.85 -8.90 -14.79
N ASN A 272 -2.34 -9.55 -15.84
CA ASN A 272 -3.10 -10.51 -16.63
C ASN A 272 -3.32 -11.84 -15.89
N GLU A 273 -2.35 -12.30 -15.08
CA GLU A 273 -2.57 -13.46 -14.20
C GLU A 273 -3.68 -13.18 -13.18
N ALA A 274 -3.67 -11.99 -12.55
CA ALA A 274 -4.77 -11.57 -11.68
C ALA A 274 -6.13 -11.59 -12.39
N GLU A 275 -6.19 -11.10 -13.62
CA GLU A 275 -7.44 -11.09 -14.43
C GLU A 275 -7.99 -12.51 -14.69
N LYS A 276 -7.11 -13.50 -14.93
CA LYS A 276 -7.51 -14.90 -15.10
C LYS A 276 -8.21 -15.48 -13.87
N ILE A 277 -7.93 -14.97 -12.69
CA ILE A 277 -8.55 -15.43 -11.44
C ILE A 277 -9.90 -14.73 -11.20
N MET A 278 -10.11 -13.54 -11.75
CA MET A 278 -11.32 -12.73 -11.51
C MET A 278 -12.63 -13.47 -11.82
N HIS A 279 -12.63 -14.48 -12.70
CA HIS A 279 -13.84 -15.27 -13.00
C HIS A 279 -14.38 -16.04 -11.77
N ARG A 280 -13.56 -16.29 -10.75
CA ARG A 280 -13.94 -16.94 -9.49
C ARG A 280 -14.69 -16.01 -8.53
N LEU A 281 -14.70 -14.70 -8.81
CA LEU A 281 -15.39 -13.70 -8.02
C LEU A 281 -16.83 -13.47 -8.52
N PRO A 282 -17.73 -12.95 -7.64
CA PRO A 282 -19.04 -12.50 -8.06
C PRO A 282 -18.94 -11.52 -9.23
N ILE A 283 -19.78 -11.71 -10.25
CA ILE A 283 -19.73 -10.91 -11.49
C ILE A 283 -19.81 -9.40 -11.23
N ILE A 284 -20.60 -9.00 -10.23
CA ILE A 284 -20.81 -7.59 -9.85
C ILE A 284 -19.56 -6.93 -9.26
N ILE A 285 -18.60 -7.72 -8.76
CA ILE A 285 -17.36 -7.20 -8.12
C ILE A 285 -16.23 -7.02 -9.12
N ARG A 286 -16.21 -7.80 -10.22
CA ARG A 286 -15.12 -7.79 -11.20
C ARG A 286 -14.79 -6.39 -11.76
N PRO A 287 -15.77 -5.53 -12.10
CA PRO A 287 -15.49 -4.18 -12.60
C PRO A 287 -14.66 -3.30 -11.65
N ILE A 288 -14.75 -3.55 -10.33
CA ILE A 288 -13.94 -2.81 -9.34
C ILE A 288 -12.45 -3.13 -9.54
N LEU A 289 -12.12 -4.41 -9.67
CA LEU A 289 -10.75 -4.89 -9.86
C LEU A 289 -10.22 -4.57 -11.26
N GLU A 290 -11.07 -4.62 -12.28
CA GLU A 290 -10.75 -4.15 -13.64
C GLU A 290 -10.40 -2.65 -13.64
N SER A 291 -11.15 -1.83 -12.89
CA SER A 291 -10.85 -0.41 -12.72
C SER A 291 -9.50 -0.19 -12.04
N LEU A 292 -9.19 -0.96 -10.98
CA LEU A 292 -7.90 -0.89 -10.30
C LEU A 292 -6.74 -1.33 -11.21
N LYS A 293 -6.92 -2.43 -11.98
CA LYS A 293 -5.98 -2.87 -13.01
C LYS A 293 -5.70 -1.75 -14.01
N ASN A 294 -6.75 -1.11 -14.53
CA ASN A 294 -6.63 -0.04 -15.51
C ASN A 294 -5.91 1.19 -14.92
N GLU A 295 -6.16 1.54 -13.65
CA GLU A 295 -5.43 2.62 -12.96
C GLU A 295 -3.93 2.31 -12.88
N MET A 296 -3.54 1.08 -12.57
CA MET A 296 -2.14 0.64 -12.59
C MET A 296 -1.53 0.69 -14.00
N LEU A 297 -2.25 0.24 -15.03
CA LEU A 297 -1.78 0.30 -16.42
C LEU A 297 -1.62 1.75 -16.91
N MET A 298 -2.43 2.69 -16.42
CA MET A 298 -2.28 4.11 -16.74
C MET A 298 -1.01 4.72 -16.14
N ARG A 299 -0.60 4.29 -14.95
CA ARG A 299 0.68 4.73 -14.34
C ARG A 299 1.87 4.41 -15.23
N ILE A 300 1.90 3.23 -15.87
CA ILE A 300 2.96 2.84 -16.83
C ILE A 300 3.12 3.83 -17.98
N LYS A 301 2.04 4.48 -18.41
CA LYS A 301 2.09 5.44 -19.53
C LYS A 301 2.64 6.81 -19.12
N ILE A 302 2.71 7.08 -17.84
CA ILE A 302 3.13 8.38 -17.28
C ILE A 302 4.64 8.35 -16.94
N ILE A 303 5.16 7.18 -16.56
CA ILE A 303 6.59 6.92 -16.35
C ILE A 303 7.31 6.92 -17.70
#